data_2263ec86713f0d1e3441459fb3ca55df
#
_entry.id   2263ec86713f0d1e3441459fb3ca55df
#
_cell.length_a   1.000
_cell.length_b   1.000
_cell.length_c   1.000
_cell.angle_alpha   90.00
_cell.angle_beta   90.00
_cell.angle_gamma   90.00
#
_symmetry.space_group_name_H-M   'P 1'
#
loop_
_entity.id
_entity.type
_entity.pdbx_description
1 polymer ?
#
loop_
_entity_poly.entity_id
_entity_poly.type
_entity_poly.pdbx_seq_one_letter_code
_entity_poly.pdbx_strand_id
1 'polypeptide(L)'
;MAVAGCLRSEPPGVHTAMMTTGPGEVVLDTNVFVAAGFNPGSHSAQLVEAVRDGRLRMLWDDATHAEIEHVMRQIPRLSWTRIADLFRSEDRFSGSTHPEAFGFVPDPADRKFAALADAVQAPLVTSDAGLLNAAGQMAVPVLKPSEFARRCGAL
;
A
#
# COMPACT_ATOMS: atom_id res chain seq x y z
N MET A 1 3.85 18.52 6.36
CA MET A 1 3.24 18.01 6.58
C MET A 1 3.40 16.85 6.84
N ALA A 2 3.29 16.47 7.57
CA ALA A 2 3.60 15.39 8.04
C ALA A 2 2.75 14.31 7.67
N VAL A 3 2.93 13.74 6.64
CA VAL A 3 2.25 12.56 6.27
C VAL A 3 2.70 11.40 7.11
N ALA A 4 3.94 11.42 7.53
CA ALA A 4 4.49 10.30 8.25
C ALA A 4 3.69 9.90 9.46
N GLY A 5 3.20 10.84 10.21
CA GLY A 5 2.52 10.50 11.42
C GLY A 5 1.21 9.79 11.22
N CYS A 6 0.55 9.97 10.11
CA CYS A 6 -0.75 9.36 9.93
C CYS A 6 -0.69 7.97 9.36
N LEU A 7 0.49 7.49 9.00
CA LEU A 7 0.63 6.19 8.40
C LEU A 7 0.92 5.09 9.38
N ARG A 8 1.18 5.43 10.62
CA ARG A 8 1.50 4.43 11.60
C ARG A 8 0.46 4.36 12.64
N SER A 9 0.24 3.18 13.13
CA SER A 9 -0.58 3.02 14.24
C SER A 9 0.31 3.06 15.39
N GLU A 10 0.35 4.07 16.16
CA GLU A 10 1.25 4.13 17.25
C GLU A 10 0.60 3.78 18.53
N PRO A 11 1.25 3.01 19.38
CA PRO A 11 0.69 2.74 20.69
C PRO A 11 0.64 3.99 21.49
N PRO A 12 -0.29 4.10 22.41
CA PRO A 12 -0.35 5.27 23.28
C PRO A 12 0.95 5.43 24.03
N GLY A 13 1.38 6.64 24.12
CA GLY A 13 2.58 6.94 24.86
C GLY A 13 3.86 6.88 24.11
N VAL A 14 3.78 6.41 22.95
CA VAL A 14 4.96 6.35 22.24
C VAL A 14 5.11 7.47 21.42
N HIS A 15 4.70 8.13 21.22
CA HIS A 15 4.66 9.14 20.44
C HIS A 15 5.65 9.66 20.06
N THR A 16 5.96 9.77 19.98
CA THR A 16 6.64 10.23 19.69
C THR A 16 7.27 10.56 18.94
N ALA A 17 7.17 10.64 19.02
CA ALA A 17 7.72 11.12 18.62
C ALA A 17 8.36 11.08 17.64
N MET A 18 8.52 10.74 17.35
CA MET A 18 9.10 10.69 16.67
C MET A 18 9.05 11.04 15.68
N MET A 19 8.90 11.63 15.65
CA MET A 19 8.87 12.03 14.91
C MET A 19 9.56 11.75 13.86
N THR A 20 9.19 11.11 13.30
CA THR A 20 9.79 10.74 12.24
C THR A 20 9.74 11.76 11.31
N THR A 21 10.74 12.10 10.75
CA THR A 21 10.80 13.12 9.80
C THR A 21 10.69 12.62 8.39
N GLY A 22 10.74 11.36 8.16
CA GLY A 22 10.66 10.83 6.81
C GLY A 22 9.24 10.63 6.35
N PRO A 23 9.02 10.28 5.09
CA PRO A 23 7.69 9.96 4.60
C PRO A 23 7.17 8.70 5.25
N GLY A 24 5.87 8.60 5.36
CA GLY A 24 5.25 7.40 5.87
C GLY A 24 5.34 6.26 4.89
N GLU A 25 5.19 5.06 5.41
CA GLU A 25 5.31 3.84 4.63
C GLU A 25 3.94 3.22 4.40
N VAL A 26 3.76 2.62 3.24
CA VAL A 26 2.48 2.04 2.86
C VAL A 26 2.70 0.88 1.92
N VAL A 27 1.79 -0.10 1.94
CA VAL A 27 1.72 -1.15 0.94
C VAL A 27 0.45 -0.89 0.14
N LEU A 28 0.57 -0.83 -1.18
CA LEU A 28 -0.57 -0.56 -2.06
C LEU A 28 -0.94 -1.83 -2.82
N ASP A 29 -2.22 -2.20 -2.75
CA ASP A 29 -2.74 -3.32 -3.50
C ASP A 29 -2.83 -2.97 -4.98
N THR A 30 -2.88 -3.98 -5.82
CA THR A 30 -2.97 -3.82 -7.28
C THR A 30 -4.10 -2.89 -7.70
N ASN A 31 -5.25 -2.99 -7.05
CA ASN A 31 -6.42 -2.19 -7.44
C ASN A 31 -6.21 -0.70 -7.29
N VAL A 32 -5.30 -0.27 -6.43
CA VAL A 32 -5.00 1.15 -6.27
C VAL A 32 -4.40 1.69 -7.56
N PHE A 33 -3.50 0.93 -8.18
CA PHE A 33 -2.88 1.35 -9.44
C PHE A 33 -3.88 1.31 -10.60
N VAL A 34 -4.75 0.30 -10.61
CA VAL A 34 -5.77 0.20 -11.65
C VAL A 34 -6.72 1.40 -11.57
N ALA A 35 -7.22 1.68 -10.38
CA ALA A 35 -8.14 2.81 -10.20
C ALA A 35 -7.48 4.13 -10.52
N ALA A 36 -6.22 4.30 -10.15
CA ALA A 36 -5.49 5.53 -10.44
C ALA A 36 -5.35 5.74 -11.94
N GLY A 37 -5.12 4.67 -12.67
CA GLY A 37 -4.98 4.75 -14.12
C GLY A 37 -6.26 5.10 -14.83
N PHE A 38 -7.40 4.62 -14.32
CA PHE A 38 -8.69 4.90 -14.96
C PHE A 38 -9.28 6.22 -14.52
N ASN A 39 -8.94 6.70 -13.32
CA ASN A 39 -9.55 7.92 -12.80
C ASN A 39 -8.49 8.81 -12.15
N PRO A 40 -7.95 9.76 -12.90
CA PRO A 40 -6.91 10.65 -12.37
C PRO A 40 -7.38 11.51 -11.19
N GLY A 41 -8.69 11.66 -11.01
CA GLY A 41 -9.22 12.43 -9.90
C GLY A 41 -9.48 11.60 -8.65
N SER A 42 -9.19 10.31 -8.68
CA SER A 42 -9.51 9.43 -7.55
C SER A 42 -8.53 9.59 -6.39
N HIS A 43 -8.93 9.11 -5.22
CA HIS A 43 -8.01 9.06 -4.09
C HIS A 43 -6.85 8.11 -4.38
N SER A 44 -7.10 7.04 -5.15
CA SER A 44 -6.02 6.15 -5.57
C SER A 44 -4.96 6.91 -6.36
N ALA A 45 -5.39 7.78 -7.27
CA ALA A 45 -4.45 8.59 -8.05
C ALA A 45 -3.66 9.54 -7.15
N GLN A 46 -4.31 10.10 -6.14
CA GLN A 46 -3.61 10.97 -5.19
C GLN A 46 -2.51 10.21 -4.45
N LEU A 47 -2.78 8.97 -4.07
CA LEU A 47 -1.78 8.16 -3.38
C LEU A 47 -0.61 7.81 -4.30
N VAL A 48 -0.91 7.45 -5.53
CA VAL A 48 0.13 7.12 -6.50
C VAL A 48 1.02 8.36 -6.74
N GLU A 49 0.41 9.54 -6.84
CA GLU A 49 1.20 10.76 -7.01
C GLU A 49 2.02 11.08 -5.78
N ALA A 50 1.51 10.80 -4.59
CA ALA A 50 2.28 11.01 -3.37
C ALA A 50 3.52 10.11 -3.32
N VAL A 51 3.40 8.88 -3.84
CA VAL A 51 4.56 7.99 -3.96
C VAL A 51 5.53 8.57 -4.99
N ARG A 52 5.02 9.05 -6.10
CA ARG A 52 5.87 9.62 -7.16
C ARG A 52 6.64 10.82 -6.65
N ASP A 53 6.00 11.65 -5.84
CA ASP A 53 6.61 12.86 -5.30
C ASP A 53 7.52 12.60 -4.11
N GLY A 54 7.56 11.39 -3.61
CA GLY A 54 8.35 11.08 -2.42
C GLY A 54 7.68 11.42 -1.11
N ARG A 55 6.38 11.78 -1.12
CA ARG A 55 5.64 12.06 0.11
C ARG A 55 5.20 10.79 0.82
N LEU A 56 5.18 9.66 0.10
CA LEU A 56 4.92 8.34 0.64
C LEU A 56 6.01 7.40 0.17
N ARG A 57 6.37 6.45 1.01
CA ARG A 57 7.24 5.35 0.61
C ARG A 57 6.36 4.11 0.39
N MET A 58 6.33 3.63 -0.82
CA MET A 58 5.61 2.41 -1.13
C MET A 58 6.55 1.23 -0.97
N LEU A 59 6.30 0.41 0.04
CA LEU A 59 7.10 -0.80 0.24
C LEU A 59 6.55 -1.90 -0.63
N TRP A 60 7.43 -2.68 -1.22
CA TRP A 60 7.05 -3.72 -2.16
C TRP A 60 8.04 -4.88 -2.08
N ASP A 61 7.64 -6.02 -2.58
CA ASP A 61 8.54 -7.16 -2.72
C ASP A 61 8.35 -7.75 -4.11
N ASP A 62 9.15 -8.75 -4.44
CA ASP A 62 9.11 -9.33 -5.78
C ASP A 62 7.74 -9.90 -6.11
N ALA A 63 7.07 -10.51 -5.14
CA ALA A 63 5.77 -11.13 -5.41
C ALA A 63 4.70 -10.08 -5.69
N THR A 64 4.65 -9.00 -4.92
CA THR A 64 3.65 -7.96 -5.15
C THR A 64 3.95 -7.19 -6.43
N HIS A 65 5.21 -6.94 -6.70
CA HIS A 65 5.62 -6.29 -7.94
C HIS A 65 5.16 -7.10 -9.15
N ALA A 66 5.42 -8.41 -9.12
CA ALA A 66 5.05 -9.27 -10.25
C ALA A 66 3.54 -9.28 -10.46
N GLU A 67 2.76 -9.29 -9.39
CA GLU A 67 1.32 -9.28 -9.51
C GLU A 67 0.82 -7.97 -10.13
N ILE A 68 1.35 -6.84 -9.66
CA ILE A 68 0.93 -5.55 -10.16
C ILE A 68 1.30 -5.41 -11.64
N GLU A 69 2.51 -5.80 -12.00
CA GLU A 69 2.94 -5.74 -13.39
C GLU A 69 2.07 -6.61 -14.27
N HIS A 70 1.80 -7.84 -13.83
CA HIS A 70 1.00 -8.78 -14.60
C HIS A 70 -0.39 -8.20 -14.88
N VAL A 71 -1.05 -7.68 -13.88
CA VAL A 71 -2.39 -7.13 -14.04
C VAL A 71 -2.38 -5.89 -14.92
N MET A 72 -1.43 -4.97 -14.68
CA MET A 72 -1.37 -3.73 -15.45
C MET A 72 -1.14 -4.01 -16.93
N ARG A 73 -0.30 -4.99 -17.24
CA ARG A 73 -0.01 -5.30 -18.64
C ARG A 73 -1.18 -5.96 -19.35
N GLN A 74 -2.13 -6.52 -18.61
CA GLN A 74 -3.29 -7.15 -19.21
C GLN A 74 -4.44 -6.19 -19.49
N ILE A 75 -4.37 -4.98 -19.01
CA ILE A 75 -5.43 -4.00 -19.20
C ILE A 75 -4.98 -3.03 -20.29
N PRO A 76 -5.60 -3.08 -21.50
CA PRO A 76 -5.06 -2.32 -22.64
C PRO A 76 -4.97 -0.82 -22.44
N ARG A 77 -5.85 -0.26 -21.63
CA ARG A 77 -5.86 1.19 -21.43
C ARG A 77 -4.84 1.67 -20.42
N LEU A 78 -4.22 0.76 -19.68
CA LEU A 78 -3.26 1.13 -18.64
C LEU A 78 -1.86 0.89 -19.14
N SER A 79 -0.91 1.61 -18.56
CA SER A 79 0.49 1.50 -18.96
C SER A 79 1.34 1.16 -17.76
N TRP A 80 1.94 -0.02 -17.80
CA TRP A 80 2.89 -0.42 -16.78
C TRP A 80 4.06 0.55 -16.70
N THR A 81 4.52 1.04 -17.85
CA THR A 81 5.70 1.91 -17.85
C THR A 81 5.49 3.22 -17.08
N ARG A 82 4.25 3.63 -16.91
CA ARG A 82 3.98 4.84 -16.16
C ARG A 82 4.20 4.69 -14.66
N ILE A 83 4.14 3.46 -14.16
CA ILE A 83 4.30 3.24 -12.73
C ILE A 83 5.52 2.39 -12.40
N ALA A 84 6.20 1.86 -13.41
CA ALA A 84 7.32 0.95 -13.16
C ALA A 84 8.41 1.58 -12.30
N ASP A 85 8.66 2.86 -12.48
CA ASP A 85 9.70 3.55 -11.74
C ASP A 85 9.32 3.89 -10.30
N LEU A 86 8.07 3.64 -9.91
CA LEU A 86 7.67 3.83 -8.51
C LEU A 86 8.18 2.70 -7.62
N PHE A 87 8.62 1.59 -8.22
CA PHE A 87 9.14 0.45 -7.47
C PHE A 87 10.63 0.67 -7.24
N ARG A 88 10.94 1.51 -6.27
CA ARG A 88 12.31 1.93 -6.00
C ARG A 88 13.06 0.85 -5.24
N SER A 89 14.31 0.65 -5.60
CA SER A 89 15.09 -0.44 -5.00
C SER A 89 15.27 -0.26 -3.50
N GLU A 90 15.37 0.97 -3.03
CA GLU A 90 15.54 1.21 -1.60
C GLU A 90 14.28 0.90 -0.80
N ASP A 91 13.14 0.74 -1.44
CA ASP A 91 11.89 0.42 -0.78
C ASP A 91 11.51 -1.05 -0.95
N ARG A 92 12.38 -1.84 -1.54
CA ARG A 92 12.12 -3.25 -1.74
C ARG A 92 12.41 -4.05 -0.49
N PHE A 93 11.40 -4.80 -0.05
CA PHE A 93 11.57 -5.71 1.09
C PHE A 93 12.13 -7.03 0.56
N SER A 94 13.28 -7.44 1.08
CA SER A 94 13.93 -8.66 0.64
C SER A 94 13.85 -9.79 1.66
N GLY A 95 13.14 -9.58 2.76
CA GLY A 95 12.96 -10.62 3.75
C GLY A 95 11.88 -11.61 3.37
N SER A 96 11.61 -12.54 4.26
CA SER A 96 10.60 -13.57 4.02
C SER A 96 9.22 -13.10 4.40
N THR A 97 8.22 -13.52 3.63
CA THR A 97 6.83 -13.35 3.99
C THR A 97 6.17 -14.71 3.97
N HIS A 98 5.01 -14.82 4.63
CA HIS A 98 4.30 -16.08 4.76
C HIS A 98 2.84 -15.93 4.35
N PRO A 99 2.55 -15.84 3.04
CA PRO A 99 1.16 -15.69 2.59
C PRO A 99 0.25 -16.81 3.07
N GLU A 100 0.82 -18.00 3.29
CA GLU A 100 0.03 -19.14 3.75
C GLU A 100 -0.56 -18.92 5.14
N ALA A 101 -0.03 -17.98 5.90
CA ALA A 101 -0.59 -17.65 7.21
C ALA A 101 -1.80 -16.75 7.11
N PHE A 102 -2.13 -16.28 5.92
CA PHE A 102 -3.23 -15.34 5.71
C PHE A 102 -4.42 -16.01 5.03
N GLY A 103 -4.71 -17.25 5.43
CA GLY A 103 -5.81 -18.00 4.86
C GLY A 103 -7.18 -17.36 5.06
N PHE A 104 -7.30 -16.44 6.00
CA PHE A 104 -8.55 -15.70 6.22
C PHE A 104 -8.81 -14.66 5.13
N VAL A 105 -7.83 -14.38 4.28
CA VAL A 105 -8.04 -13.53 3.11
C VAL A 105 -8.59 -14.45 2.01
N PRO A 106 -9.81 -14.19 1.51
CA PRO A 106 -10.48 -15.14 0.63
C PRO A 106 -9.75 -15.45 -0.67
N ASP A 107 -9.26 -14.43 -1.35
CA ASP A 107 -8.58 -14.65 -2.63
C ASP A 107 -7.11 -14.94 -2.37
N PRO A 108 -6.62 -16.13 -2.75
CA PRO A 108 -5.22 -16.46 -2.53
C PRO A 108 -4.26 -15.46 -3.16
N ALA A 109 -4.64 -14.84 -4.27
CA ALA A 109 -3.77 -13.88 -4.95
C ALA A 109 -3.55 -12.62 -4.11
N ASP A 110 -4.47 -12.30 -3.19
CA ASP A 110 -4.36 -11.10 -2.36
C ASP A 110 -3.51 -11.32 -1.13
N ARG A 111 -3.23 -12.57 -0.80
CA ARG A 111 -2.54 -12.90 0.45
C ARG A 111 -1.12 -12.37 0.48
N LYS A 112 -0.48 -12.24 -0.67
CA LYS A 112 0.88 -11.70 -0.72
C LYS A 112 0.93 -10.25 -0.25
N PHE A 113 -0.12 -9.49 -0.50
CA PHE A 113 -0.17 -8.10 -0.04
C PHE A 113 -0.35 -8.03 1.48
N ALA A 114 -1.22 -8.88 2.02
CA ALA A 114 -1.42 -8.94 3.46
C ALA A 114 -0.12 -9.39 4.16
N ALA A 115 0.54 -10.38 3.60
CA ALA A 115 1.77 -10.89 4.17
C ALA A 115 2.88 -9.86 4.15
N LEU A 116 3.00 -9.11 3.07
CA LEU A 116 4.00 -8.05 2.99
C LEU A 116 3.71 -6.95 4.00
N ALA A 117 2.47 -6.47 4.05
CA ALA A 117 2.11 -5.41 4.98
C ALA A 117 2.41 -5.81 6.42
N ASP A 118 2.10 -7.07 6.76
CA ASP A 118 2.40 -7.58 8.09
C ASP A 118 3.91 -7.64 8.35
N ALA A 119 4.67 -8.10 7.38
CA ALA A 119 6.11 -8.24 7.54
C ALA A 119 6.80 -6.89 7.74
N VAL A 120 6.35 -5.86 7.03
CA VAL A 120 6.96 -4.55 7.13
C VAL A 120 6.24 -3.64 8.13
N GLN A 121 5.15 -4.11 8.71
CA GLN A 121 4.37 -3.35 9.70
C GLN A 121 3.94 -1.99 9.16
N ALA A 122 3.38 -2.00 7.97
CA ALA A 122 2.88 -0.79 7.32
C ALA A 122 1.42 -0.97 6.95
N PRO A 123 0.65 0.12 6.85
CA PRO A 123 -0.75 0.03 6.44
C PRO A 123 -0.87 -0.57 5.04
N LEU A 124 -1.93 -1.32 4.83
CA LEU A 124 -2.28 -1.85 3.51
C LEU A 124 -3.46 -1.06 2.98
N VAL A 125 -3.30 -0.47 1.81
CA VAL A 125 -4.37 0.29 1.17
C VAL A 125 -4.94 -0.53 0.03
N THR A 126 -6.24 -0.72 0.05
CA THR A 126 -6.92 -1.56 -0.92
C THR A 126 -8.37 -1.13 -1.08
N SER A 127 -8.96 -1.43 -2.23
CA SER A 127 -10.40 -1.32 -2.43
C SER A 127 -11.07 -2.69 -2.45
N ASP A 128 -10.31 -3.76 -2.28
CA ASP A 128 -10.85 -5.10 -2.36
C ASP A 128 -11.66 -5.46 -1.12
N ALA A 129 -12.89 -5.89 -1.32
CA ALA A 129 -13.77 -6.22 -0.20
C ALA A 129 -13.22 -7.35 0.67
N GLY A 130 -12.57 -8.33 0.06
CA GLY A 130 -12.02 -9.45 0.82
C GLY A 130 -10.93 -9.03 1.78
N LEU A 131 -10.04 -8.14 1.33
CA LEU A 131 -9.00 -7.62 2.20
C LEU A 131 -9.58 -6.69 3.26
N LEU A 132 -10.52 -5.83 2.88
CA LEU A 132 -11.13 -4.91 3.83
C LEU A 132 -11.88 -5.67 4.93
N ASN A 133 -12.57 -6.73 4.55
CA ASN A 133 -13.31 -7.54 5.53
C ASN A 133 -12.37 -8.32 6.45
N ALA A 134 -11.15 -8.55 6.03
CA ALA A 134 -10.16 -9.25 6.84
C ALA A 134 -9.42 -8.33 7.80
N ALA A 135 -9.70 -7.04 7.76
CA ALA A 135 -8.94 -6.04 8.53
C ALA A 135 -8.88 -6.36 10.03
N GLY A 136 -9.95 -6.90 10.58
CA GLY A 136 -9.98 -7.22 12.00
C GLY A 136 -9.03 -8.34 12.42
N GLN A 137 -8.53 -9.10 11.46
CA GLN A 137 -7.58 -10.17 11.73
C GLN A 137 -6.15 -9.79 11.41
N MET A 138 -5.96 -8.57 10.93
CA MET A 138 -4.63 -8.07 10.57
C MET A 138 -4.03 -7.27 11.71
N ALA A 139 -2.71 -7.34 11.84
CA ALA A 139 -2.01 -6.56 12.86
C ALA A 139 -1.77 -5.12 12.41
N VAL A 140 -1.94 -4.84 11.13
CA VAL A 140 -1.73 -3.50 10.59
C VAL A 140 -3.05 -2.96 10.07
N PRO A 141 -3.20 -1.63 9.92
CA PRO A 141 -4.43 -1.08 9.36
C PRO A 141 -4.62 -1.51 7.92
N VAL A 142 -5.88 -1.80 7.56
CA VAL A 142 -6.26 -2.08 6.17
C VAL A 142 -7.32 -1.05 5.83
N LEU A 143 -7.03 -0.18 4.87
CA LEU A 143 -7.81 1.02 4.64
C LEU A 143 -8.12 1.20 3.17
N LYS A 144 -9.28 1.80 2.89
CA LYS A 144 -9.59 2.24 1.53
C LYS A 144 -8.72 3.45 1.17
N PRO A 145 -8.51 3.69 -0.12
CA PRO A 145 -7.76 4.88 -0.52
C PRO A 145 -8.33 6.18 0.05
N SER A 146 -9.66 6.31 0.09
CA SER A 146 -10.27 7.51 0.63
C SER A 146 -10.03 7.65 2.13
N GLU A 147 -10.07 6.54 2.87
CA GLU A 147 -9.81 6.57 4.29
C GLU A 147 -8.37 6.93 4.60
N PHE A 148 -7.45 6.37 3.81
CA PHE A 148 -6.05 6.65 4.00
C PHE A 148 -5.74 8.11 3.70
N ALA A 149 -6.28 8.63 2.60
CA ALA A 149 -6.09 10.03 2.24
C ALA A 149 -6.63 10.96 3.31
N ARG A 150 -7.79 10.61 3.88
CA ARG A 150 -8.40 11.42 4.93
C ARG A 150 -7.56 11.43 6.19
N ARG A 151 -7.00 10.28 6.55
CA ARG A 151 -6.16 10.18 7.73
C ARG A 151 -4.86 10.96 7.60
N CYS A 152 -4.35 11.02 6.40
CA CYS A 152 -3.10 11.72 6.15
C CYS A 152 -3.30 13.22 5.94
N GLY A 153 -4.51 13.68 5.94
CA GLY A 153 -4.77 15.07 5.68
C GLY A 153 -4.54 15.38 4.22
N ALA A 154 -3.82 16.42 3.93
CA ALA A 154 -3.67 16.86 2.55
C ALA A 154 -2.62 16.02 1.85
N LEU A 155 -3.02 15.20 0.97
CA LEU A 155 -2.09 14.47 0.11
C LEU A 155 -1.99 15.12 -1.24
#